data_190f5b9e54d1455325946b0f56f2a9b0
#
_entry.id   190f5b9e54d1455325946b0f56f2a9b0
#
_cell.length_a   1.000
_cell.length_b   1.000
_cell.length_c   1.000
_cell.angle_alpha   90.00
_cell.angle_beta   90.00
_cell.angle_gamma   90.00
#
_symmetry.space_group_name_H-M   'P 1'
#
loop_
_entity.id
_entity.type
_entity.pdbx_description
1 polymer ?
#
loop_
_entity_poly.entity_id
_entity_poly.type
_entity_poly.pdbx_seq_one_letter_code
_entity_poly.pdbx_strand_id
1 'polypeptide(L)'
;MNGKPEWEKGVTMGIGKGTFAPLFVRRLRYCVVALALLIASGILTHVSAEPAKKKTLGLAITAWRTALYETPDGKEECPDGLTLGGDQVWLNMLTPEQRDKVTRHGTVETTQLRDFALERGPHGEDVCWNPAVVNDPPQKTVQGKKSYGVNLDGTDDGHATPRTCAHEKFVTPDGARGIDNQWYRVIGCTYGWRAAGGYTEEMPNGELRDGGHPILVEITGIDDLRNSTNVEVAFYHSTDGMIKDNAGNILPNSSYRVAKDYLYTTHGSIVDGVLTTVPIDIHFPFYAHFMHSERFIKDARLRLDLAPDGKSAAGLVAGYYDLDSFWSYMERIGELFTVAHFDCPALYEAVHRLADGYPDPKTGECTAISAGFSVTAVSGYIIHLDAKTAQASAPAGEVR
;
A
#
# COMPACT_ATOMS: atom_id res chain seq x y z
N MET A 1 3.57 18.21 -26.46
CA MET A 1 3.82 17.01 -27.30
C MET A 1 3.23 15.84 -26.54
N ASN A 2 2.05 15.40 -26.97
CA ASN A 2 1.25 14.42 -26.25
C ASN A 2 1.54 13.02 -26.77
N GLY A 3 2.18 12.17 -25.98
CA GLY A 3 2.34 10.75 -26.26
C GLY A 3 1.50 9.95 -25.26
N LYS A 4 0.40 9.35 -25.74
CA LYS A 4 -0.37 8.35 -24.97
C LYS A 4 0.37 7.01 -24.97
N PRO A 5 0.31 6.24 -23.89
CA PRO A 5 0.93 4.91 -23.84
C PRO A 5 0.13 3.86 -24.64
N GLU A 6 0.86 2.94 -25.22
CA GLU A 6 0.50 2.02 -26.34
C GLU A 6 -0.22 0.71 -25.91
N TRP A 7 -1.01 0.66 -24.85
CA TRP A 7 -1.66 -0.59 -24.43
C TRP A 7 -3.15 -0.74 -24.78
N GLU A 8 -3.71 0.17 -25.59
CA GLU A 8 -5.09 0.10 -26.09
C GLU A 8 -5.15 -0.39 -27.54
N LYS A 9 -4.77 -1.64 -27.83
CA LYS A 9 -5.15 -2.27 -29.11
C LYS A 9 -5.86 -3.59 -28.84
N GLY A 10 -7.18 -3.55 -28.97
CA GLY A 10 -8.06 -4.69 -28.86
C GLY A 10 -7.81 -5.74 -29.96
N VAL A 11 -7.85 -7.00 -29.57
CA VAL A 11 -7.86 -8.15 -30.45
C VAL A 11 -9.31 -8.57 -30.69
N THR A 12 -9.78 -8.42 -31.90
CA THR A 12 -11.07 -8.96 -32.38
C THR A 12 -10.89 -10.43 -32.78
N MET A 13 -11.55 -11.34 -32.07
CA MET A 13 -11.67 -12.74 -32.50
C MET A 13 -12.78 -12.91 -33.50
N GLY A 14 -12.44 -13.41 -34.69
CA GLY A 14 -13.36 -13.84 -35.73
C GLY A 14 -13.94 -15.24 -35.44
N ILE A 15 -15.26 -15.32 -35.49
CA ILE A 15 -16.00 -16.59 -35.36
C ILE A 15 -16.08 -17.25 -36.72
N GLY A 16 -15.40 -18.37 -36.89
CA GLY A 16 -15.53 -19.22 -38.08
C GLY A 16 -16.60 -20.32 -37.87
N LYS A 17 -17.67 -20.25 -38.65
CA LYS A 17 -18.71 -21.30 -38.75
C LYS A 17 -18.20 -22.46 -39.64
N GLY A 18 -18.05 -23.63 -39.09
CA GLY A 18 -17.82 -24.86 -39.86
C GLY A 18 -19.01 -25.79 -39.74
N THR A 19 -19.55 -26.14 -40.92
CA THR A 19 -20.75 -26.95 -41.14
C THR A 19 -20.48 -28.46 -41.00
N PHE A 20 -21.42 -29.14 -40.37
CA PHE A 20 -21.54 -30.65 -40.31
C PHE A 20 -21.99 -31.24 -41.63
N ALA A 21 -21.49 -32.41 -41.97
CA ALA A 21 -22.19 -33.43 -42.76
C ALA A 21 -21.67 -34.86 -42.43
N PRO A 22 -22.57 -35.88 -42.40
CA PRO A 22 -22.26 -37.21 -41.92
C PRO A 22 -22.17 -38.23 -43.08
N LEU A 23 -21.39 -39.33 -42.93
CA LEU A 23 -21.49 -40.54 -43.76
C LEU A 23 -20.96 -41.77 -43.01
N PHE A 24 -21.92 -42.54 -42.56
CA PHE A 24 -22.33 -43.89 -42.98
C PHE A 24 -21.34 -45.07 -42.79
N VAL A 25 -21.70 -45.86 -41.79
CA VAL A 25 -21.84 -47.34 -41.74
C VAL A 25 -21.27 -48.19 -42.89
N ARG A 26 -20.37 -49.12 -42.57
CA ARG A 26 -20.39 -50.57 -42.86
C ARG A 26 -19.03 -51.23 -42.68
N ARG A 27 -18.85 -52.11 -41.78
CA ARG A 27 -18.79 -53.60 -41.95
C ARG A 27 -18.30 -54.27 -40.67
N LEU A 28 -19.18 -55.08 -40.18
CA LEU A 28 -19.01 -56.14 -39.22
C LEU A 28 -18.24 -57.31 -39.91
N ARG A 29 -17.47 -58.02 -39.06
CA ARG A 29 -17.03 -59.42 -39.19
C ARG A 29 -15.53 -59.69 -39.32
N TYR A 30 -15.16 -60.63 -38.41
CA TYR A 30 -13.90 -61.37 -38.27
C TYR A 30 -12.80 -60.62 -37.51
N CYS A 31 -12.57 -60.96 -36.24
CA CYS A 31 -11.85 -62.09 -35.69
C CYS A 31 -12.05 -62.18 -34.17
N VAL A 32 -12.81 -63.12 -33.75
CA VAL A 32 -12.67 -63.80 -32.48
C VAL A 32 -11.55 -64.82 -32.70
N VAL A 33 -10.39 -64.62 -32.21
CA VAL A 33 -9.30 -65.54 -31.85
C VAL A 33 -8.03 -64.69 -31.68
N ALA A 34 -7.79 -64.12 -30.54
CA ALA A 34 -6.50 -63.74 -29.96
C ALA A 34 -6.71 -63.15 -28.53
N LEU A 35 -7.66 -63.78 -27.78
CA LEU A 35 -7.88 -63.44 -26.38
C LEU A 35 -7.25 -64.53 -25.50
N ALA A 36 -6.01 -64.74 -25.55
CA ALA A 36 -5.28 -65.53 -24.56
C ALA A 36 -3.78 -65.48 -24.93
N LEU A 37 -3.04 -64.50 -24.42
CA LEU A 37 -1.58 -64.51 -24.22
C LEU A 37 -1.03 -63.07 -24.15
N LEU A 38 -1.58 -62.25 -23.26
CA LEU A 38 -0.90 -61.00 -22.80
C LEU A 38 -1.33 -60.66 -21.37
N ILE A 39 -1.46 -61.70 -20.52
CA ILE A 39 -1.37 -61.57 -19.07
C ILE A 39 0.05 -61.95 -18.68
N ALA A 40 1.00 -61.16 -19.13
CA ALA A 40 2.35 -61.22 -18.63
C ALA A 40 2.91 -59.83 -18.61
N SER A 41 3.15 -59.35 -17.38
CA SER A 41 4.00 -58.20 -17.04
C SER A 41 3.45 -56.83 -17.38
N GLY A 42 2.23 -56.48 -16.97
CA GLY A 42 1.86 -55.12 -16.68
C GLY A 42 2.43 -54.75 -15.32
N ILE A 43 3.76 -54.59 -15.16
CA ILE A 43 4.31 -53.79 -14.09
C ILE A 43 3.80 -52.37 -14.36
N LEU A 44 2.67 -52.00 -13.81
CA LEU A 44 2.29 -50.60 -13.62
C LEU A 44 3.38 -49.99 -12.75
N THR A 45 4.44 -49.50 -13.37
CA THR A 45 5.26 -48.49 -12.73
C THR A 45 4.33 -47.33 -12.42
N HIS A 46 3.80 -47.33 -11.23
CA HIS A 46 3.34 -46.09 -10.62
C HIS A 46 4.57 -45.18 -10.65
N VAL A 47 4.72 -44.40 -11.72
CA VAL A 47 5.53 -43.21 -11.69
C VAL A 47 4.81 -42.32 -10.67
N SER A 48 5.16 -42.46 -9.40
CA SER A 48 4.87 -41.43 -8.43
C SER A 48 5.54 -40.19 -8.98
N ALA A 49 4.77 -39.33 -9.62
CA ALA A 49 5.25 -38.00 -9.98
C ALA A 49 5.73 -37.39 -8.66
N GLU A 50 7.03 -37.20 -8.53
CA GLU A 50 7.61 -36.49 -7.40
C GLU A 50 6.83 -35.20 -7.28
N PRO A 51 6.26 -34.84 -6.10
CA PRO A 51 5.46 -33.66 -5.97
C PRO A 51 6.31 -32.48 -6.47
N ALA A 52 5.81 -31.74 -7.45
CA ALA A 52 6.51 -30.62 -8.05
C ALA A 52 7.02 -29.72 -6.92
N LYS A 53 8.31 -29.44 -6.91
CA LYS A 53 8.95 -28.63 -5.87
C LYS A 53 8.29 -27.26 -5.89
N LYS A 54 7.58 -26.91 -4.82
CA LYS A 54 6.93 -25.61 -4.70
C LYS A 54 7.96 -24.51 -4.75
N LYS A 55 7.60 -23.41 -5.42
CA LYS A 55 8.47 -22.25 -5.65
C LYS A 55 8.32 -21.26 -4.51
N THR A 56 9.35 -20.43 -4.35
CA THR A 56 9.37 -19.24 -3.47
C THR A 56 9.64 -18.02 -4.33
N LEU A 57 8.92 -16.95 -4.07
CA LEU A 57 9.13 -15.63 -4.68
C LEU A 57 9.38 -14.64 -3.55
N GLY A 58 10.56 -14.02 -3.53
CA GLY A 58 10.87 -12.87 -2.70
C GLY A 58 10.66 -11.57 -3.48
N LEU A 59 10.08 -10.59 -2.84
CA LEU A 59 9.82 -9.25 -3.36
C LEU A 59 10.35 -8.21 -2.38
N ALA A 60 10.99 -7.15 -2.90
CA ALA A 60 11.35 -5.96 -2.15
C ALA A 60 10.43 -4.81 -2.60
N ILE A 61 9.72 -4.20 -1.66
CA ILE A 61 8.81 -3.07 -1.94
C ILE A 61 9.64 -1.85 -2.29
N THR A 62 9.49 -1.33 -3.49
CA THR A 62 10.25 -0.18 -4.03
C THR A 62 9.51 1.15 -3.89
N ALA A 63 8.20 1.10 -3.73
CA ALA A 63 7.39 2.27 -3.41
C ALA A 63 6.18 1.85 -2.58
N TRP A 64 5.80 2.74 -1.66
CA TRP A 64 4.63 2.64 -0.81
C TRP A 64 3.99 4.02 -0.71
N ARG A 65 2.86 4.21 -1.38
CA ARG A 65 2.17 5.50 -1.46
C ARG A 65 0.71 5.35 -1.09
N THR A 66 0.09 6.40 -0.62
CA THR A 66 -1.37 6.43 -0.49
C THR A 66 -2.02 6.19 -1.85
N ALA A 67 -3.03 5.33 -1.88
CA ALA A 67 -3.78 5.04 -3.11
C ALA A 67 -4.80 6.16 -3.37
N LEU A 68 -4.34 7.21 -4.06
CA LEU A 68 -5.16 8.37 -4.40
C LEU A 68 -5.84 8.16 -5.75
N TYR A 69 -7.14 8.45 -5.82
CA TYR A 69 -7.84 8.71 -7.07
C TYR A 69 -7.78 10.20 -7.37
N GLU A 70 -7.20 10.57 -8.50
CA GLU A 70 -7.00 11.96 -8.89
C GLU A 70 -7.50 12.19 -10.32
N THR A 71 -8.34 13.21 -10.49
CA THR A 71 -8.73 13.71 -11.81
C THR A 71 -7.81 14.85 -12.26
N PRO A 72 -7.65 15.09 -13.56
CA PRO A 72 -6.72 16.10 -14.06
C PRO A 72 -6.94 17.51 -13.54
N ASP A 73 -8.18 17.88 -13.22
CA ASP A 73 -8.53 19.19 -12.69
C ASP A 73 -8.89 19.19 -11.20
N GLY A 74 -8.87 18.00 -10.57
CA GLY A 74 -9.15 17.81 -9.15
C GLY A 74 -10.58 18.10 -8.69
N LYS A 75 -11.48 18.43 -9.62
CA LYS A 75 -12.82 18.93 -9.26
C LYS A 75 -13.81 17.83 -8.89
N GLU A 76 -13.61 16.63 -9.40
CA GLU A 76 -14.47 15.49 -9.04
C GLU A 76 -14.28 15.14 -7.55
N GLU A 77 -13.03 15.10 -7.10
CA GLU A 77 -12.69 14.73 -5.71
C GLU A 77 -12.70 15.93 -4.77
N CYS A 78 -12.21 17.10 -5.20
CA CYS A 78 -12.06 18.31 -4.37
C CYS A 78 -12.78 19.52 -5.00
N PRO A 79 -14.10 19.52 -5.11
CA PRO A 79 -14.86 20.61 -5.77
C PRO A 79 -14.65 21.97 -5.09
N ASP A 80 -14.41 21.98 -3.79
CA ASP A 80 -14.13 23.18 -2.99
C ASP A 80 -12.66 23.61 -3.01
N GLY A 81 -11.84 22.94 -3.83
CA GLY A 81 -10.39 23.12 -3.90
C GLY A 81 -9.63 22.39 -2.79
N LEU A 82 -8.34 22.66 -2.70
CA LEU A 82 -7.46 22.00 -1.73
C LEU A 82 -7.53 22.64 -0.33
N THR A 83 -7.15 21.88 0.68
CA THR A 83 -6.95 22.36 2.04
C THR A 83 -5.85 23.43 2.03
N LEU A 84 -6.07 24.50 2.77
CA LEU A 84 -5.04 25.48 3.03
C LEU A 84 -4.02 24.91 4.02
N GLY A 85 -2.76 25.09 3.74
CA GLY A 85 -1.71 24.80 4.71
C GLY A 85 -1.68 25.84 5.83
N GLY A 86 -1.06 25.52 6.96
CA GLY A 86 -0.93 26.43 8.09
C GLY A 86 -0.28 27.76 7.70
N ASP A 87 0.65 27.76 6.75
CA ASP A 87 1.24 28.95 6.15
C ASP A 87 0.22 29.85 5.48
N GLN A 88 -0.69 29.27 4.71
CA GLN A 88 -1.74 30.01 4.02
C GLN A 88 -2.78 30.56 5.02
N VAL A 89 -3.14 29.76 6.03
CA VAL A 89 -4.02 30.20 7.13
C VAL A 89 -3.41 31.40 7.81
N TRP A 90 -2.13 31.33 8.21
CA TRP A 90 -1.42 32.45 8.82
C TRP A 90 -1.38 33.71 7.94
N LEU A 91 -0.96 33.57 6.69
CA LEU A 91 -0.89 34.68 5.76
C LEU A 91 -2.26 35.37 5.57
N ASN A 92 -3.35 34.59 5.60
CA ASN A 92 -4.71 35.12 5.47
C ASN A 92 -5.15 35.92 6.71
N MET A 93 -4.54 35.69 7.87
CA MET A 93 -4.82 36.43 9.10
C MET A 93 -4.06 37.78 9.16
N LEU A 94 -3.01 37.97 8.35
CA LEU A 94 -2.18 39.18 8.36
C LEU A 94 -2.82 40.28 7.51
N THR A 95 -2.60 41.55 7.92
CA THR A 95 -2.87 42.70 7.06
C THR A 95 -1.92 42.69 5.85
N PRO A 96 -2.24 43.42 4.76
CA PRO A 96 -1.33 43.53 3.62
C PRO A 96 0.07 44.00 4.02
N GLU A 97 0.17 45.00 4.92
CA GLU A 97 1.44 45.57 5.39
C GLU A 97 2.24 44.57 6.24
N GLN A 98 1.56 43.74 7.03
CA GLN A 98 2.18 42.69 7.81
C GLN A 98 2.68 41.57 6.88
N ARG A 99 1.87 41.21 5.88
CA ARG A 99 2.22 40.19 4.89
C ARG A 99 3.46 40.57 4.11
N ASP A 100 3.57 41.82 3.64
CA ASP A 100 4.75 42.33 2.95
C ASP A 100 6.03 42.28 3.80
N LYS A 101 5.89 42.46 5.12
CA LYS A 101 7.03 42.37 6.06
C LYS A 101 7.56 40.97 6.23
N VAL A 102 6.68 39.95 6.23
CA VAL A 102 7.06 38.54 6.45
C VAL A 102 7.37 37.81 5.15
N THR A 103 7.01 38.40 4.00
CA THR A 103 7.30 37.82 2.68
C THR A 103 8.52 38.52 2.07
N ARG A 104 9.64 37.81 1.98
CA ARG A 104 10.87 38.33 1.33
C ARG A 104 11.13 37.55 0.05
N HIS A 105 11.34 38.27 -1.05
CA HIS A 105 11.63 37.67 -2.35
C HIS A 105 10.61 36.57 -2.79
N GLY A 106 9.34 36.72 -2.41
CA GLY A 106 8.28 35.76 -2.68
C GLY A 106 8.29 34.53 -1.76
N THR A 107 9.15 34.51 -0.74
CA THR A 107 9.23 33.42 0.26
C THR A 107 8.87 33.97 1.64
N VAL A 108 8.00 33.25 2.37
CA VAL A 108 7.66 33.61 3.75
C VAL A 108 8.87 33.39 4.64
N GLU A 109 9.07 34.29 5.60
CA GLU A 109 10.15 34.15 6.57
C GLU A 109 9.83 32.96 7.50
N THR A 110 10.68 31.93 7.45
CA THR A 110 10.37 30.60 8.01
C THR A 110 10.30 30.55 9.53
N THR A 111 11.07 31.38 10.23
CA THR A 111 11.09 31.38 11.69
C THR A 111 9.77 31.88 12.26
N GLN A 112 9.28 33.02 11.77
CA GLN A 112 7.98 33.58 12.21
C GLN A 112 6.81 32.68 11.82
N LEU A 113 6.89 32.06 10.66
CA LEU A 113 5.89 31.10 10.22
C LEU A 113 5.85 29.88 11.14
N ARG A 114 7.01 29.33 11.50
CA ARG A 114 7.11 28.20 12.40
C ARG A 114 6.51 28.53 13.76
N ASP A 115 6.92 29.64 14.38
CA ASP A 115 6.43 30.07 15.69
C ASP A 115 4.91 30.23 15.68
N PHE A 116 4.38 30.89 14.64
CA PHE A 116 2.95 31.03 14.49
C PHE A 116 2.22 29.70 14.29
N ALA A 117 2.78 28.84 13.42
CA ALA A 117 2.07 27.62 13.03
C ALA A 117 2.08 26.56 14.11
N LEU A 118 3.13 26.50 14.92
CA LEU A 118 3.29 25.47 15.93
C LEU A 118 2.86 25.97 17.33
N GLU A 119 3.21 27.20 17.71
CA GLU A 119 3.01 27.72 19.06
C GLU A 119 1.78 28.62 19.15
N ARG A 120 0.62 28.10 18.69
CA ARG A 120 -0.65 28.84 18.63
C ARG A 120 -1.60 28.61 19.82
N GLY A 121 -1.29 27.66 20.69
CA GLY A 121 -2.11 27.41 21.87
C GLY A 121 -2.19 28.65 22.78
N PRO A 122 -3.23 28.80 23.61
CA PRO A 122 -3.45 29.96 24.44
C PRO A 122 -2.31 30.26 25.43
N HIS A 123 -1.42 29.30 25.65
CA HIS A 123 -0.23 29.45 26.50
C HIS A 123 1.07 29.16 25.74
N GLY A 124 1.05 29.21 24.39
CA GLY A 124 2.17 28.86 23.53
C GLY A 124 2.36 27.37 23.33
N GLU A 125 1.31 26.56 23.51
CA GLU A 125 1.37 25.14 23.24
C GLU A 125 1.59 24.86 21.74
N ASP A 126 2.44 23.88 21.46
CA ASP A 126 2.61 23.34 20.13
C ASP A 126 1.35 22.62 19.68
N VAL A 127 0.75 23.07 18.58
CA VAL A 127 -0.54 22.56 18.08
C VAL A 127 -0.45 21.23 17.37
N CYS A 128 0.73 20.74 17.05
CA CYS A 128 0.88 19.36 16.56
C CYS A 128 1.00 18.35 17.70
N TRP A 129 1.58 18.77 18.84
CA TRP A 129 1.58 17.99 20.09
C TRP A 129 0.25 18.05 20.84
N ASN A 130 -0.44 19.18 20.76
CA ASN A 130 -1.72 19.42 21.43
C ASN A 130 -2.77 19.96 20.43
N PRO A 131 -3.19 19.17 19.45
CA PRO A 131 -4.02 19.67 18.34
C PRO A 131 -5.41 20.14 18.76
N ALA A 132 -5.92 19.69 19.90
CA ALA A 132 -7.23 20.05 20.39
C ALA A 132 -7.30 21.42 21.11
N VAL A 133 -6.16 22.13 21.29
CA VAL A 133 -6.14 23.43 22.00
C VAL A 133 -6.58 24.62 21.14
N VAL A 134 -6.61 24.45 19.82
CA VAL A 134 -7.10 25.46 18.88
C VAL A 134 -8.16 24.87 17.95
N ASN A 135 -9.06 25.71 17.50
CA ASN A 135 -10.12 25.33 16.56
C ASN A 135 -9.88 26.05 15.23
N ASP A 136 -9.17 25.37 14.35
CA ASP A 136 -8.87 25.88 13.01
C ASP A 136 -9.99 25.59 11.99
N PRO A 137 -10.00 26.28 10.86
CA PRO A 137 -10.93 25.95 9.77
C PRO A 137 -10.83 24.47 9.38
N PRO A 138 -11.95 23.76 9.22
CA PRO A 138 -11.94 22.32 8.95
C PRO A 138 -11.13 21.98 7.72
N GLN A 139 -10.38 20.88 7.76
CA GLN A 139 -9.70 20.32 6.60
C GLN A 139 -10.72 19.98 5.51
N LYS A 140 -10.42 20.40 4.27
CA LYS A 140 -11.21 19.98 3.12
C LYS A 140 -10.94 18.51 2.82
N THR A 141 -12.01 17.75 2.72
CA THR A 141 -11.97 16.31 2.49
C THR A 141 -12.52 15.97 1.12
N VAL A 142 -12.18 14.78 0.60
CA VAL A 142 -12.68 14.30 -0.68
C VAL A 142 -14.21 14.17 -0.64
N GLN A 143 -14.90 14.80 -1.59
CA GLN A 143 -16.34 14.71 -1.78
C GLN A 143 -16.70 13.67 -2.86
N GLY A 144 -15.74 13.31 -3.72
CA GLY A 144 -15.91 12.29 -4.76
C GLY A 144 -16.27 10.93 -4.20
N LYS A 145 -16.85 10.10 -5.06
CA LYS A 145 -17.30 8.75 -4.70
C LYS A 145 -16.37 7.64 -5.17
N LYS A 146 -15.28 7.99 -5.86
CA LYS A 146 -14.31 7.02 -6.38
C LYS A 146 -13.05 6.98 -5.52
N SER A 147 -12.54 5.77 -5.31
CA SER A 147 -11.25 5.53 -4.64
C SER A 147 -10.67 4.21 -5.08
N TYR A 148 -9.36 4.06 -4.96
CA TYR A 148 -8.71 2.76 -4.93
C TYR A 148 -8.74 2.21 -3.50
N GLY A 149 -8.90 0.91 -3.35
CA GLY A 149 -8.98 0.24 -2.05
C GLY A 149 -9.61 -1.13 -2.16
N VAL A 150 -10.00 -1.68 -1.04
CA VAL A 150 -10.71 -2.96 -0.95
C VAL A 150 -11.87 -2.85 0.03
N ASN A 151 -12.82 -3.77 -0.04
CA ASN A 151 -13.88 -3.91 0.97
C ASN A 151 -13.27 -4.63 2.19
N LEU A 152 -13.00 -3.88 3.26
CA LEU A 152 -12.33 -4.40 4.46
C LEU A 152 -13.31 -5.07 5.43
N ASP A 153 -14.51 -4.55 5.57
CA ASP A 153 -15.51 -5.01 6.53
C ASP A 153 -16.53 -6.00 5.93
N GLY A 154 -16.50 -6.21 4.61
CA GLY A 154 -17.38 -7.12 3.90
C GLY A 154 -18.78 -6.57 3.64
N THR A 155 -19.03 -5.28 3.89
CA THR A 155 -20.33 -4.62 3.62
C THR A 155 -20.25 -3.68 2.42
N ASP A 156 -21.38 -3.43 1.78
CA ASP A 156 -21.46 -2.49 0.64
C ASP A 156 -22.17 -1.17 1.00
N ASP A 157 -22.75 -1.08 2.18
CA ASP A 157 -23.64 0.00 2.58
C ASP A 157 -23.06 0.95 3.62
N GLY A 158 -21.91 0.63 4.21
CA GLY A 158 -21.20 1.45 5.19
C GLY A 158 -21.88 1.57 6.56
N HIS A 159 -22.79 0.66 6.89
CA HIS A 159 -23.33 0.57 8.25
C HIS A 159 -22.26 0.11 9.23
N ALA A 160 -22.40 0.56 10.49
CA ALA A 160 -21.52 0.13 11.56
C ALA A 160 -21.62 -1.41 11.75
N THR A 161 -20.49 -2.03 12.00
CA THR A 161 -20.36 -3.42 12.43
C THR A 161 -19.75 -3.49 13.82
N PRO A 162 -19.64 -4.65 14.44
CA PRO A 162 -18.92 -4.74 15.74
C PRO A 162 -17.45 -4.31 15.68
N ARG A 163 -16.87 -4.20 14.48
CA ARG A 163 -15.47 -3.83 14.26
C ARG A 163 -15.28 -2.48 13.54
N THR A 164 -16.38 -1.86 13.08
CA THR A 164 -16.32 -0.63 12.29
C THR A 164 -17.38 0.37 12.73
N CYS A 165 -17.06 1.67 12.63
CA CYS A 165 -18.03 2.74 12.71
C CYS A 165 -18.73 2.94 11.36
N ALA A 166 -19.90 3.56 11.38
CA ALA A 166 -20.61 3.91 10.14
C ALA A 166 -19.80 4.93 9.32
N HIS A 167 -19.69 4.66 8.02
CA HIS A 167 -18.95 5.53 7.10
C HIS A 167 -19.47 5.38 5.67
N GLU A 168 -19.14 6.35 4.83
CA GLU A 168 -19.53 6.34 3.43
C GLU A 168 -18.53 5.55 2.59
N LYS A 169 -19.01 4.53 1.88
CA LYS A 169 -18.22 3.69 0.98
C LYS A 169 -17.88 4.39 -0.34
N PHE A 170 -16.76 3.98 -0.92
CA PHE A 170 -16.38 4.34 -2.27
C PHE A 170 -16.73 3.24 -3.28
N VAL A 171 -16.54 3.60 -4.56
CA VAL A 171 -16.57 2.70 -5.70
C VAL A 171 -15.22 2.80 -6.40
N THR A 172 -14.63 1.70 -6.85
CA THR A 172 -13.41 1.76 -7.66
C THR A 172 -13.67 2.41 -9.02
N PRO A 173 -12.66 2.93 -9.72
CA PRO A 173 -12.82 3.47 -11.07
C PRO A 173 -13.41 2.47 -12.08
N ASP A 174 -13.19 1.17 -11.88
CA ASP A 174 -13.73 0.06 -12.68
C ASP A 174 -15.09 -0.47 -12.18
N GLY A 175 -15.66 0.12 -11.12
CA GLY A 175 -17.03 -0.11 -10.69
C GLY A 175 -17.23 -1.08 -9.52
N ALA A 176 -16.19 -1.59 -8.88
CA ALA A 176 -16.35 -2.41 -7.67
C ALA A 176 -16.86 -1.53 -6.51
N ARG A 177 -17.84 -2.04 -5.75
CA ARG A 177 -18.53 -1.32 -4.68
C ARG A 177 -17.99 -1.73 -3.30
N GLY A 178 -18.40 -0.96 -2.28
CA GLY A 178 -18.08 -1.27 -0.89
C GLY A 178 -16.63 -0.96 -0.51
N ILE A 179 -15.95 -0.06 -1.20
CA ILE A 179 -14.53 0.22 -0.99
C ILE A 179 -14.33 1.09 0.23
N ASP A 180 -13.42 0.63 1.09
CA ASP A 180 -12.97 1.33 2.30
C ASP A 180 -11.65 2.05 2.03
N ASN A 181 -11.65 3.37 2.17
CA ASN A 181 -10.45 4.20 2.14
C ASN A 181 -10.75 5.60 2.70
N GLN A 182 -11.13 5.66 3.98
CA GLN A 182 -11.40 6.94 4.63
C GLN A 182 -10.14 7.77 4.80
N TRP A 183 -8.97 7.14 4.85
CA TRP A 183 -7.68 7.83 4.78
C TRP A 183 -7.57 8.72 3.53
N TYR A 184 -7.91 8.19 2.36
CA TYR A 184 -7.98 9.01 1.15
C TYR A 184 -9.01 10.14 1.27
N ARG A 185 -10.15 9.90 1.92
CA ARG A 185 -11.15 10.95 2.15
C ARG A 185 -10.56 12.11 2.94
N VAL A 186 -9.73 11.84 3.96
CA VAL A 186 -9.05 12.87 4.76
C VAL A 186 -8.03 13.63 3.96
N ILE A 187 -7.09 12.93 3.29
CA ILE A 187 -5.87 13.57 2.78
C ILE A 187 -5.90 13.89 1.29
N GLY A 188 -6.88 13.34 0.54
CA GLY A 188 -6.91 13.46 -0.92
C GLY A 188 -7.10 14.89 -1.45
N CYS A 189 -7.55 15.83 -0.61
CA CYS A 189 -7.59 17.26 -0.93
C CYS A 189 -6.46 18.06 -0.27
N THR A 190 -5.37 17.41 0.14
CA THR A 190 -4.18 18.07 0.69
C THR A 190 -3.05 18.05 -0.33
N TYR A 191 -2.53 19.22 -0.68
CA TYR A 191 -1.56 19.38 -1.78
C TYR A 191 -0.34 18.46 -1.65
N GLY A 192 0.25 18.34 -0.47
CA GLY A 192 1.47 17.56 -0.26
C GLY A 192 1.31 16.05 -0.48
N TRP A 193 0.09 15.52 -0.41
CA TRP A 193 -0.20 14.10 -0.73
C TRP A 193 -0.56 13.88 -2.19
N ARG A 194 -0.95 14.90 -2.93
CA ARG A 194 -1.32 14.76 -4.35
C ARG A 194 -0.07 14.62 -5.22
N ALA A 195 -0.23 14.03 -6.41
CA ALA A 195 0.85 13.85 -7.37
C ALA A 195 1.58 15.16 -7.72
N ALA A 196 0.84 16.27 -7.79
CA ALA A 196 1.40 17.61 -8.03
C ALA A 196 2.28 18.13 -6.87
N GLY A 197 1.97 17.71 -5.64
CA GLY A 197 2.70 18.11 -4.43
C GLY A 197 3.82 17.15 -4.04
N GLY A 198 3.60 15.84 -4.19
CA GLY A 198 4.54 14.70 -4.12
C GLY A 198 5.51 14.56 -2.94
N TYR A 199 5.82 15.64 -2.25
CA TYR A 199 6.89 15.69 -1.25
C TYR A 199 6.64 14.76 -0.06
N THR A 200 5.42 14.75 0.47
CA THR A 200 5.05 13.92 1.63
C THR A 200 5.23 12.42 1.39
N GLU A 201 5.08 11.99 0.15
CA GLU A 201 5.23 10.58 -0.25
C GLU A 201 6.65 10.24 -0.74
N GLU A 202 7.37 11.19 -1.33
CA GLU A 202 8.70 10.92 -1.90
C GLU A 202 9.78 10.73 -0.83
N MET A 203 9.74 11.47 0.28
CA MET A 203 10.73 11.28 1.34
C MET A 203 10.66 9.90 1.99
N PRO A 204 9.49 9.41 2.48
CA PRO A 204 9.39 8.03 2.97
C PRO A 204 9.82 6.98 1.94
N ASN A 205 9.49 7.19 0.67
CA ASN A 205 9.93 6.27 -0.39
C ASN A 205 11.43 6.36 -0.67
N GLY A 206 12.05 7.52 -0.48
CA GLY A 206 13.51 7.68 -0.48
C GLY A 206 14.15 6.86 0.63
N GLU A 207 13.69 7.02 1.85
CA GLU A 207 14.16 6.25 3.02
C GLU A 207 13.95 4.75 2.84
N LEU A 208 12.81 4.33 2.31
CA LEU A 208 12.53 2.93 2.00
C LEU A 208 13.57 2.33 1.04
N ARG A 209 13.99 3.08 0.02
CA ARG A 209 14.94 2.62 -1.01
C ARG A 209 16.40 2.79 -0.59
N ASP A 210 16.74 3.89 0.05
CA ASP A 210 18.12 4.34 0.26
C ASP A 210 18.55 4.30 1.73
N GLY A 211 17.59 4.36 2.66
CA GLY A 211 17.83 4.40 4.09
C GLY A 211 18.11 3.04 4.74
N GLY A 212 18.10 1.94 3.96
CA GLY A 212 18.36 0.59 4.49
C GLY A 212 17.21 0.00 5.29
N HIS A 213 15.97 0.36 4.95
CA HIS A 213 14.76 -0.11 5.62
C HIS A 213 13.71 -0.71 4.66
N PRO A 214 14.12 -1.52 3.66
CA PRO A 214 13.15 -2.10 2.73
C PRO A 214 12.20 -3.06 3.43
N ILE A 215 10.95 -3.01 3.02
CA ILE A 215 9.93 -3.98 3.37
C ILE A 215 10.02 -5.11 2.35
N LEU A 216 10.09 -6.34 2.84
CA LEU A 216 10.19 -7.54 2.03
C LEU A 216 8.91 -8.35 2.15
N VAL A 217 8.50 -8.97 1.05
CA VAL A 217 7.39 -9.93 1.00
C VAL A 217 7.93 -11.24 0.43
N GLU A 218 7.81 -12.32 1.17
CA GLU A 218 8.17 -13.67 0.72
C GLU A 218 6.92 -14.51 0.55
N ILE A 219 6.74 -15.07 -0.65
CA ILE A 219 5.61 -15.92 -0.98
C ILE A 219 6.14 -17.33 -1.17
N THR A 220 5.73 -18.26 -0.34
CA THR A 220 6.15 -19.66 -0.39
C THR A 220 4.99 -20.58 -0.73
N GLY A 221 5.31 -21.79 -1.16
CA GLY A 221 4.28 -22.77 -1.51
C GLY A 221 3.64 -22.54 -2.88
N ILE A 222 4.28 -21.79 -3.78
CA ILE A 222 3.79 -21.46 -5.11
C ILE A 222 3.88 -22.69 -6.01
N ASP A 223 2.75 -23.13 -6.55
CA ASP A 223 2.69 -24.13 -7.61
C ASP A 223 2.93 -23.46 -8.97
N ASP A 224 2.21 -22.39 -9.24
CA ASP A 224 2.30 -21.57 -10.44
C ASP A 224 2.06 -20.09 -10.10
N LEU A 225 2.80 -19.17 -10.75
CA LEU A 225 2.64 -17.72 -10.54
C LEU A 225 1.30 -17.17 -11.03
N ARG A 226 0.62 -17.93 -11.87
CA ARG A 226 -0.71 -17.57 -12.35
C ARG A 226 -1.81 -18.11 -11.43
N ASN A 227 -1.65 -19.34 -10.93
CA ASN A 227 -2.66 -19.95 -10.07
C ASN A 227 -2.02 -20.81 -8.97
N SER A 228 -2.29 -20.46 -7.72
CA SER A 228 -1.90 -21.23 -6.53
C SER A 228 -2.93 -21.01 -5.42
N THR A 229 -3.50 -22.09 -4.92
CA THR A 229 -4.66 -22.02 -4.01
C THR A 229 -4.31 -21.79 -2.55
N ASN A 230 -3.09 -22.09 -2.15
CA ASN A 230 -2.65 -21.95 -0.77
C ASN A 230 -1.16 -21.63 -0.74
N VAL A 231 -0.85 -20.34 -0.64
CA VAL A 231 0.50 -19.83 -0.47
C VAL A 231 0.65 -19.23 0.94
N GLU A 232 1.82 -19.35 1.52
CA GLU A 232 2.17 -18.61 2.71
C GLU A 232 2.84 -17.29 2.29
N VAL A 233 2.47 -16.20 2.94
CA VAL A 233 2.99 -14.86 2.67
C VAL A 233 3.58 -14.30 3.95
N ALA A 234 4.87 -14.06 3.95
CA ALA A 234 5.58 -13.50 5.09
C ALA A 234 6.08 -12.09 4.75
N PHE A 235 5.98 -11.21 5.74
CA PHE A 235 6.50 -9.85 5.70
C PHE A 235 7.71 -9.75 6.57
N TYR A 236 8.75 -9.10 6.08
CA TYR A 236 9.98 -8.85 6.79
C TYR A 236 10.42 -7.40 6.61
N HIS A 237 11.34 -7.01 7.46
CA HIS A 237 12.13 -5.80 7.31
C HIS A 237 13.58 -6.20 7.04
N SER A 238 14.30 -5.39 6.26
CA SER A 238 15.73 -5.56 6.02
C SER A 238 16.50 -4.29 6.39
N THR A 239 17.75 -4.45 6.77
CA THR A 239 18.70 -3.34 6.96
C THR A 239 19.61 -3.12 5.76
N ASP A 240 19.45 -3.92 4.70
CA ASP A 240 20.21 -3.77 3.46
C ASP A 240 19.54 -2.74 2.56
N GLY A 241 20.29 -1.73 2.12
CA GLY A 241 19.80 -0.77 1.12
C GLY A 241 19.55 -1.43 -0.23
N MET A 242 18.66 -0.85 -1.02
CA MET A 242 18.36 -1.36 -2.36
C MET A 242 19.49 -1.04 -3.34
N ILE A 243 19.87 -2.03 -4.14
CA ILE A 243 20.90 -1.87 -5.17
C ILE A 243 20.28 -1.25 -6.42
N LYS A 244 20.93 -0.21 -6.96
CA LYS A 244 20.47 0.52 -8.14
C LYS A 244 21.46 0.38 -9.30
N ASP A 245 20.95 0.49 -10.51
CA ASP A 245 21.77 0.68 -11.70
C ASP A 245 22.26 2.15 -11.83
N ASN A 246 23.04 2.43 -12.85
CA ASN A 246 23.57 3.77 -13.12
C ASN A 246 22.49 4.81 -13.47
N ALA A 247 21.28 4.38 -13.81
CA ALA A 247 20.13 5.22 -14.08
C ALA A 247 19.24 5.43 -12.84
N GLY A 248 19.58 4.80 -11.71
CA GLY A 248 18.83 4.89 -10.46
C GLY A 248 17.67 3.87 -10.34
N ASN A 249 17.53 2.94 -11.28
CA ASN A 249 16.50 1.90 -11.19
C ASN A 249 16.93 0.83 -10.19
N ILE A 250 15.99 0.38 -9.37
CA ILE A 250 16.22 -0.72 -8.43
C ILE A 250 16.43 -2.03 -9.22
N LEU A 251 17.54 -2.71 -8.95
CA LEU A 251 17.87 -3.97 -9.61
C LEU A 251 17.03 -5.13 -9.05
N PRO A 252 16.31 -5.86 -9.88
CA PRO A 252 15.65 -7.10 -9.47
C PRO A 252 16.70 -8.17 -9.11
N ASN A 253 16.27 -9.18 -8.34
CA ASN A 253 17.10 -10.31 -7.91
C ASN A 253 18.31 -9.92 -7.05
N SER A 254 18.26 -8.76 -6.38
CA SER A 254 19.20 -8.41 -5.33
C SER A 254 18.92 -9.24 -4.07
N SER A 255 19.94 -9.40 -3.21
CA SER A 255 19.82 -10.16 -1.97
C SER A 255 19.58 -9.23 -0.79
N TYR A 256 18.65 -9.62 0.09
CA TYR A 256 18.26 -8.85 1.27
C TYR A 256 18.27 -9.75 2.50
N ARG A 257 19.00 -9.36 3.53
CA ARG A 257 19.03 -10.07 4.81
C ARG A 257 17.83 -9.66 5.65
N VAL A 258 17.14 -10.65 6.19
CA VAL A 258 16.02 -10.41 7.10
C VAL A 258 16.55 -9.86 8.43
N ALA A 259 16.01 -8.73 8.87
CA ALA A 259 16.17 -8.26 10.23
C ALA A 259 15.37 -9.17 11.18
N LYS A 260 15.79 -9.28 12.44
CA LYS A 260 15.12 -10.16 13.41
C LYS A 260 13.77 -9.66 13.87
N ASP A 261 13.52 -8.38 13.68
CA ASP A 261 12.31 -7.70 14.07
C ASP A 261 11.30 -7.71 12.91
N TYR A 262 10.00 -7.51 13.20
CA TYR A 262 8.96 -7.34 12.20
C TYR A 262 8.76 -8.55 11.26
N LEU A 263 8.46 -9.70 11.85
CA LEU A 263 8.01 -10.89 11.13
C LEU A 263 6.51 -11.06 11.28
N TYR A 264 5.80 -11.08 10.16
CA TYR A 264 4.36 -11.33 10.09
C TYR A 264 4.09 -12.34 9.00
N THR A 265 3.30 -13.37 9.30
CA THR A 265 2.99 -14.44 8.35
C THR A 265 1.49 -14.61 8.22
N THR A 266 1.01 -14.69 6.99
CA THR A 266 -0.40 -14.93 6.64
C THR A 266 -0.49 -15.93 5.48
N HIS A 267 -1.69 -16.22 5.04
CA HIS A 267 -1.95 -17.09 3.90
C HIS A 267 -2.67 -16.33 2.79
N GLY A 268 -2.57 -16.85 1.58
CA GLY A 268 -3.21 -16.27 0.42
C GLY A 268 -3.43 -17.25 -0.71
N SER A 269 -3.92 -16.74 -1.80
CA SER A 269 -4.05 -17.44 -3.07
C SER A 269 -3.62 -16.55 -4.23
N ILE A 270 -3.16 -17.17 -5.30
CA ILE A 270 -2.88 -16.51 -6.57
C ILE A 270 -3.96 -16.98 -7.55
N VAL A 271 -4.69 -16.05 -8.13
CA VAL A 271 -5.71 -16.33 -9.16
C VAL A 271 -5.46 -15.40 -10.34
N ASP A 272 -5.24 -15.96 -11.52
CA ASP A 272 -4.92 -15.23 -12.74
C ASP A 272 -3.74 -14.24 -12.60
N GLY A 273 -2.75 -14.59 -11.76
CA GLY A 273 -1.57 -13.78 -11.49
C GLY A 273 -1.76 -12.73 -10.39
N VAL A 274 -2.92 -12.68 -9.77
CA VAL A 274 -3.21 -11.76 -8.66
C VAL A 274 -3.11 -12.51 -7.33
N LEU A 275 -2.14 -12.14 -6.51
CA LEU A 275 -2.05 -12.57 -5.12
C LEU A 275 -3.07 -11.81 -4.26
N THR A 276 -3.85 -12.52 -3.48
CA THR A 276 -4.67 -11.96 -2.42
C THR A 276 -4.42 -12.68 -1.11
N THR A 277 -4.33 -11.95 0.02
CA THR A 277 -4.10 -12.54 1.34
C THR A 277 -5.33 -12.44 2.22
N VAL A 278 -5.40 -13.30 3.24
CA VAL A 278 -6.29 -13.09 4.37
C VAL A 278 -5.74 -11.98 5.27
N PRO A 279 -6.60 -11.36 6.11
CA PRO A 279 -6.18 -10.25 6.97
C PRO A 279 -5.08 -10.65 7.95
N ILE A 280 -4.18 -9.70 8.22
CA ILE A 280 -3.12 -9.79 9.24
C ILE A 280 -2.81 -8.39 9.78
N ASP A 281 -2.48 -8.30 11.06
CA ASP A 281 -1.93 -7.07 11.62
C ASP A 281 -0.46 -6.98 11.27
N ILE A 282 -0.05 -5.84 10.68
CA ILE A 282 1.34 -5.56 10.31
C ILE A 282 1.82 -4.28 10.99
N HIS A 283 3.06 -4.31 11.42
CA HIS A 283 3.72 -3.24 12.10
C HIS A 283 5.11 -3.07 11.51
N PHE A 284 5.40 -1.94 10.90
CA PHE A 284 6.66 -1.69 10.23
C PHE A 284 7.33 -0.44 10.74
N PRO A 285 8.69 -0.40 10.76
CA PRO A 285 9.39 0.85 10.94
C PRO A 285 9.04 1.79 9.78
N PHE A 286 8.76 3.04 10.11
CA PHE A 286 8.46 4.09 9.16
C PHE A 286 9.43 5.24 9.35
N TYR A 287 10.29 5.43 8.36
CA TYR A 287 11.31 6.45 8.37
C TYR A 287 10.95 7.52 7.36
N ALA A 288 10.82 8.72 7.81
CA ALA A 288 10.60 9.86 6.94
C ALA A 288 11.02 11.16 7.64
N HIS A 289 11.50 12.12 6.89
CA HIS A 289 11.83 13.46 7.39
C HIS A 289 12.79 13.42 8.58
N PHE A 290 13.77 12.49 8.53
CA PHE A 290 14.77 12.26 9.60
C PHE A 290 14.16 11.71 10.91
N MET A 291 12.88 11.37 10.92
CA MET A 291 12.19 10.82 12.09
C MET A 291 11.99 9.32 11.95
N HIS A 292 12.18 8.62 13.05
CA HIS A 292 11.88 7.20 13.20
C HIS A 292 10.53 7.08 13.88
N SER A 293 9.62 6.40 13.25
CA SER A 293 8.29 6.08 13.73
C SER A 293 7.92 4.67 13.34
N GLU A 294 6.74 4.25 13.67
CA GLU A 294 6.19 2.96 13.31
C GLU A 294 4.82 3.15 12.66
N ARG A 295 4.53 2.32 11.67
CA ARG A 295 3.24 2.29 11.02
C ARG A 295 2.54 1.00 11.39
N PHE A 296 1.42 1.09 12.06
CA PHE A 296 0.60 -0.05 12.43
C PHE A 296 -0.67 -0.09 11.57
N ILE A 297 -0.88 -1.18 10.84
CA ILE A 297 -2.06 -1.42 10.01
C ILE A 297 -2.72 -2.72 10.46
N LYS A 298 -3.90 -2.60 11.04
CA LYS A 298 -4.72 -3.71 11.49
C LYS A 298 -5.49 -4.30 10.32
N ASP A 299 -5.70 -5.63 10.32
CA ASP A 299 -6.41 -6.35 9.25
C ASP A 299 -5.84 -6.07 7.84
N ALA A 300 -4.55 -5.85 7.72
CA ALA A 300 -3.90 -5.59 6.44
C ALA A 300 -4.08 -6.76 5.47
N ARG A 301 -4.39 -6.46 4.23
CA ARG A 301 -4.49 -7.40 3.11
C ARG A 301 -3.65 -6.91 1.96
N LEU A 302 -2.99 -7.85 1.30
CA LEU A 302 -2.31 -7.59 0.03
C LEU A 302 -3.20 -8.02 -1.12
N ARG A 303 -3.20 -7.20 -2.17
CA ARG A 303 -3.67 -7.55 -3.50
C ARG A 303 -2.60 -7.11 -4.48
N LEU A 304 -1.77 -8.06 -4.96
CA LEU A 304 -0.64 -7.79 -5.84
C LEU A 304 -0.81 -8.49 -7.19
N ASP A 305 -0.72 -7.74 -8.26
CA ASP A 305 -0.59 -8.23 -9.62
C ASP A 305 0.88 -8.65 -9.83
N LEU A 306 1.13 -9.94 -9.95
CA LEU A 306 2.47 -10.51 -10.15
C LEU A 306 2.81 -10.52 -11.64
N ALA A 307 3.98 -9.99 -12.01
CA ALA A 307 4.46 -10.11 -13.36
C ALA A 307 4.65 -11.60 -13.74
N PRO A 308 4.32 -12.01 -14.98
CA PRO A 308 4.40 -13.41 -15.37
C PRO A 308 5.82 -14.03 -15.25
N ASP A 309 6.85 -13.21 -15.32
CA ASP A 309 8.25 -13.63 -15.14
C ASP A 309 8.69 -13.59 -13.66
N GLY A 310 7.84 -13.16 -12.74
CA GLY A 310 8.11 -13.04 -11.32
C GLY A 310 9.09 -11.93 -10.93
N LYS A 311 9.47 -11.03 -11.86
CA LYS A 311 10.49 -10.00 -11.57
C LYS A 311 9.95 -8.74 -10.93
N SER A 312 8.64 -8.54 -10.96
CA SER A 312 8.00 -7.38 -10.34
C SER A 312 6.59 -7.71 -9.90
N ALA A 313 6.07 -6.87 -9.03
CA ALA A 313 4.67 -6.86 -8.64
C ALA A 313 4.21 -5.42 -8.40
N ALA A 314 2.93 -5.17 -8.58
CA ALA A 314 2.30 -3.91 -8.22
C ALA A 314 0.89 -4.18 -7.68
N GLY A 315 0.37 -3.28 -6.85
CA GLY A 315 -0.98 -3.46 -6.33
C GLY A 315 -1.25 -2.64 -5.09
N LEU A 316 -2.02 -3.21 -4.17
CA LEU A 316 -2.50 -2.55 -2.98
C LEU A 316 -2.14 -3.32 -1.70
N VAL A 317 -1.80 -2.57 -0.66
CA VAL A 317 -1.93 -2.96 0.74
C VAL A 317 -3.07 -2.14 1.30
N ALA A 318 -4.07 -2.78 1.90
CA ALA A 318 -5.19 -2.06 2.49
C ALA A 318 -5.54 -2.66 3.86
N GLY A 319 -5.94 -1.81 4.80
CA GLY A 319 -6.28 -2.20 6.17
C GLY A 319 -6.68 -0.97 6.98
N TYR A 320 -6.75 -1.12 8.29
CA TYR A 320 -7.10 -0.03 9.20
C TYR A 320 -5.82 0.56 9.80
N TYR A 321 -5.46 1.77 9.40
CA TYR A 321 -4.30 2.50 9.90
C TYR A 321 -4.61 3.02 11.31
N ASP A 322 -3.81 2.62 12.27
CA ASP A 322 -3.95 3.00 13.67
C ASP A 322 -3.67 4.50 13.86
N LEU A 323 -4.59 5.22 14.49
CA LEU A 323 -4.50 6.67 14.62
C LEU A 323 -3.39 7.11 15.58
N ASP A 324 -3.14 6.37 16.65
CA ASP A 324 -2.07 6.71 17.58
C ASP A 324 -0.70 6.57 16.90
N SER A 325 -0.50 5.50 16.10
CA SER A 325 0.73 5.31 15.35
C SER A 325 0.92 6.40 14.28
N PHE A 326 -0.14 6.83 13.62
CA PHE A 326 -0.11 7.95 12.69
C PHE A 326 0.22 9.26 13.41
N TRP A 327 -0.47 9.57 14.51
CA TRP A 327 -0.30 10.85 15.18
C TRP A 327 1.06 10.96 15.87
N SER A 328 1.61 9.87 16.39
CA SER A 328 2.96 9.84 16.97
C SER A 328 4.06 10.24 15.96
N TYR A 329 3.79 10.08 14.66
CA TYR A 329 4.64 10.60 13.59
C TYR A 329 4.35 12.09 13.32
N MET A 330 3.07 12.46 13.21
CA MET A 330 2.65 13.83 12.88
C MET A 330 3.12 14.86 13.91
N GLU A 331 3.03 14.56 15.21
CA GLU A 331 3.50 15.45 16.26
C GLU A 331 4.98 15.83 16.15
N ARG A 332 5.80 14.92 15.57
CA ARG A 332 7.25 15.13 15.42
C ARG A 332 7.64 15.87 14.16
N ILE A 333 6.79 15.81 13.13
CA ILE A 333 7.08 16.43 11.82
C ILE A 333 6.24 17.67 11.57
N GLY A 334 5.56 18.17 12.58
CA GLY A 334 4.61 19.29 12.45
C GLY A 334 5.14 20.50 11.69
N GLU A 335 6.42 20.82 11.80
CA GLU A 335 7.05 21.91 11.04
C GLU A 335 7.03 21.72 9.52
N LEU A 336 6.73 20.51 9.02
CA LEU A 336 6.57 20.25 7.58
C LEU A 336 5.21 20.69 7.02
N PHE A 337 4.28 21.17 7.86
CA PHE A 337 3.01 21.73 7.40
C PHE A 337 3.19 22.79 6.28
N THR A 338 4.30 23.54 6.28
CA THR A 338 4.61 24.54 5.26
C THR A 338 4.85 23.94 3.88
N VAL A 339 5.38 22.72 3.83
CA VAL A 339 5.74 22.03 2.57
C VAL A 339 4.60 21.14 2.09
N ALA A 340 3.97 20.42 3.02
CA ALA A 340 2.91 19.47 2.73
C ALA A 340 1.51 20.11 2.64
N HIS A 341 1.39 21.40 3.01
CA HIS A 341 0.14 22.15 3.01
C HIS A 341 -0.97 21.47 3.83
N PHE A 342 -0.68 21.11 5.07
CA PHE A 342 -1.68 20.70 6.04
C PHE A 342 -1.61 21.59 7.29
N ASP A 343 -2.60 21.47 8.13
CA ASP A 343 -2.70 22.13 9.43
C ASP A 343 -2.98 21.07 10.49
N CYS A 344 -2.17 21.04 11.56
CA CYS A 344 -2.23 19.96 12.54
C CYS A 344 -3.59 19.83 13.24
N PRO A 345 -4.21 20.90 13.79
CA PRO A 345 -5.52 20.80 14.40
C PRO A 345 -6.61 20.32 13.45
N ALA A 346 -6.65 20.89 12.23
CA ALA A 346 -7.64 20.51 11.23
C ALA A 346 -7.46 19.06 10.75
N LEU A 347 -6.22 18.60 10.56
CA LEU A 347 -5.92 17.23 10.20
C LEU A 347 -6.29 16.25 11.33
N TYR A 348 -5.95 16.59 12.59
CA TYR A 348 -6.30 15.78 13.74
C TYR A 348 -7.81 15.59 13.87
N GLU A 349 -8.58 16.67 13.79
CA GLU A 349 -10.03 16.61 13.81
C GLU A 349 -10.59 15.75 12.67
N ALA A 350 -10.06 15.93 11.46
CA ALA A 350 -10.54 15.21 10.27
C ALA A 350 -10.26 13.70 10.35
N VAL A 351 -9.09 13.26 10.82
CA VAL A 351 -8.78 11.83 10.95
C VAL A 351 -9.64 11.15 12.02
N HIS A 352 -9.88 11.82 13.15
CA HIS A 352 -10.73 11.27 14.22
C HIS A 352 -12.20 11.21 13.80
N ARG A 353 -12.71 12.27 13.17
CA ARG A 353 -14.09 12.33 12.67
C ARG A 353 -14.39 11.29 11.59
N LEU A 354 -13.40 10.94 10.76
CA LEU A 354 -13.53 9.99 9.66
C LEU A 354 -12.96 8.60 9.99
N ALA A 355 -12.48 8.38 11.20
CA ALA A 355 -12.11 7.06 11.68
C ALA A 355 -13.29 6.10 11.59
N ASP A 356 -13.05 4.92 11.03
CA ASP A 356 -14.11 3.97 10.70
C ASP A 356 -13.82 2.53 11.16
N GLY A 357 -12.67 2.30 11.79
CA GLY A 357 -12.27 0.99 12.29
C GLY A 357 -11.97 0.95 13.78
N TYR A 358 -12.23 -0.21 14.38
CA TYR A 358 -11.86 -0.54 15.77
C TYR A 358 -12.45 0.43 16.80
N PRO A 359 -13.79 0.43 16.99
CA PRO A 359 -14.42 1.27 18.01
C PRO A 359 -13.89 0.93 19.41
N ASP A 360 -13.48 1.96 20.14
CA ASP A 360 -13.12 1.84 21.56
C ASP A 360 -14.34 1.37 22.36
N PRO A 361 -14.24 0.31 23.16
CA PRO A 361 -15.38 -0.27 23.86
C PRO A 361 -15.96 0.65 24.97
N LYS A 362 -15.24 1.71 25.36
CA LYS A 362 -15.70 2.65 26.40
C LYS A 362 -16.36 3.88 25.79
N THR A 363 -15.80 4.41 24.72
CA THR A 363 -16.28 5.66 24.09
C THR A 363 -17.18 5.39 22.89
N GLY A 364 -16.98 4.26 22.19
CA GLY A 364 -17.62 3.96 20.92
C GLY A 364 -16.97 4.65 19.72
N GLU A 365 -15.96 5.48 19.94
CA GLU A 365 -15.21 6.17 18.89
C GLU A 365 -14.23 5.21 18.20
N CYS A 366 -14.12 5.30 16.89
CA CYS A 366 -13.16 4.49 16.16
C CYS A 366 -11.73 4.99 16.32
N THR A 367 -10.77 4.07 16.52
CA THR A 367 -9.35 4.34 16.81
C THR A 367 -8.44 4.05 15.63
N ALA A 368 -9.00 3.62 14.52
CA ALA A 368 -8.26 3.36 13.28
C ALA A 368 -9.09 3.84 12.08
N ILE A 369 -8.39 4.12 10.98
CA ILE A 369 -9.00 4.62 9.75
C ILE A 369 -8.69 3.67 8.60
N SER A 370 -9.71 3.30 7.81
CA SER A 370 -9.49 2.48 6.62
C SER A 370 -8.58 3.20 5.64
N ALA A 371 -7.55 2.51 5.16
CA ALA A 371 -6.52 3.07 4.29
C ALA A 371 -6.16 2.09 3.17
N GLY A 372 -5.97 2.62 1.98
CA GLY A 372 -5.38 1.94 0.85
C GLY A 372 -4.03 2.55 0.47
N PHE A 373 -3.05 1.70 0.27
CA PHE A 373 -1.71 2.09 -0.17
C PHE A 373 -1.36 1.36 -1.47
N SER A 374 -0.96 2.11 -2.49
CA SER A 374 -0.38 1.53 -3.70
C SER A 374 1.06 1.14 -3.44
N VAL A 375 1.43 -0.06 -3.86
CA VAL A 375 2.79 -0.57 -3.72
C VAL A 375 3.32 -1.07 -5.04
N THR A 376 4.63 -0.90 -5.24
CA THR A 376 5.39 -1.56 -6.30
C THR A 376 6.53 -2.33 -5.68
N ALA A 377 6.91 -3.44 -6.31
CA ALA A 377 7.97 -4.29 -5.82
C ALA A 377 8.79 -4.89 -6.97
N VAL A 378 10.03 -5.23 -6.69
CA VAL A 378 10.90 -6.02 -7.57
C VAL A 378 11.28 -7.32 -6.89
N SER A 379 11.61 -8.34 -7.69
CA SER A 379 12.09 -9.62 -7.15
C SER A 379 13.40 -9.45 -6.36
N GLY A 380 13.54 -10.23 -5.29
CA GLY A 380 14.75 -10.29 -4.48
C GLY A 380 14.94 -11.65 -3.83
N TYR A 381 16.19 -11.95 -3.49
CA TYR A 381 16.51 -13.13 -2.69
C TYR A 381 16.47 -12.77 -1.20
N ILE A 382 15.56 -13.39 -0.47
CA ILE A 382 15.41 -13.16 0.97
C ILE A 382 16.33 -14.11 1.71
N ILE A 383 17.29 -13.56 2.46
CA ILE A 383 18.32 -14.30 3.17
C ILE A 383 17.96 -14.39 4.64
N HIS A 384 17.55 -15.57 5.05
CA HIS A 384 17.32 -15.90 6.46
C HIS A 384 18.64 -16.25 7.12
N LEU A 385 19.08 -15.44 8.09
CA LEU A 385 20.31 -15.70 8.82
C LEU A 385 20.05 -16.74 9.93
N ASP A 386 20.67 -17.91 9.81
CA ASP A 386 20.69 -18.90 10.89
C ASP A 386 21.35 -18.30 12.14
N ALA A 387 20.88 -18.71 13.32
CA ALA A 387 21.41 -18.21 14.60
C ALA A 387 22.95 -18.37 14.76
N LYS A 388 23.54 -19.33 14.05
CA LYS A 388 25.00 -19.55 14.01
C LYS A 388 25.73 -18.53 13.13
N THR A 389 25.10 -18.07 12.04
CA THR A 389 25.70 -17.10 11.10
C THR A 389 25.60 -15.68 11.68
N ALA A 390 24.54 -15.38 12.42
CA ALA A 390 24.35 -14.08 13.08
C ALA A 390 25.43 -13.80 14.16
N GLN A 391 25.95 -14.84 14.85
CA GLN A 391 27.04 -14.68 15.82
C GLN A 391 28.40 -14.40 15.16
N ALA A 392 28.61 -14.86 13.92
CA ALA A 392 29.87 -14.65 13.19
C ALA A 392 29.98 -13.27 12.55
N SER A 393 28.86 -12.57 12.34
CA SER A 393 28.80 -11.24 11.72
C SER A 393 28.69 -10.08 12.73
N ALA A 394 28.60 -10.36 14.02
CA ALA A 394 28.68 -9.31 15.03
C ALA A 394 30.12 -8.75 15.04
N PRO A 395 30.33 -7.40 14.91
CA PRO A 395 31.66 -6.83 15.04
C PRO A 395 32.22 -7.22 16.42
N ALA A 396 33.47 -7.74 16.43
CA ALA A 396 34.17 -8.01 17.65
C ALA A 396 34.16 -6.74 18.49
N GLY A 397 33.54 -6.82 19.68
CA GLY A 397 33.28 -5.65 20.51
C GLY A 397 34.53 -4.84 20.76
N GLU A 398 34.42 -3.54 20.54
CA GLU A 398 35.27 -2.58 21.21
C GLU A 398 34.89 -2.57 22.70
N VAL A 399 35.71 -3.28 23.45
CA VAL A 399 35.82 -3.09 24.90
C VAL A 399 36.53 -1.74 25.08
N ARG A 400 35.80 -0.72 25.46
CA ARG A 400 36.31 0.36 26.35
C ARG A 400 35.14 1.11 26.99
#